data_95856f4d39d8d13ddf407701571dfc3b
#
_entry.id   95856f4d39d8d13ddf407701571dfc3b
#
_cell.length_a   1.000
_cell.length_b   1.000
_cell.length_c   1.000
_cell.angle_alpha   90.00
_cell.angle_beta   90.00
_cell.angle_gamma   90.00
#
_symmetry.space_group_name_H-M   'P 1'
#
loop_
_entity.id
_entity.type
_entity.pdbx_description
1 polymer ?
#
loop_
_entity_poly.entity_id
_entity_poly.type
_entity_poly.pdbx_seq_one_letter_code
_entity_poly.pdbx_strand_id
1 'polypeptide(L)'
;DRRYAAAFVREKLRLSGWGGYKIRAALARKGIARATIDEALAQADGPQMAERLREALRRKARTVRYATTYELKTKLIRYGLSLGYDYATVLETASSLTPDSDPCDDFF
;
A
#
# COMPACT_ATOMS: atom_id res chain seq x y z
N ASP A 1 -5.03 23.54 0.56
CA ASP A 1 -3.82 24.35 0.68
C ASP A 1 -2.62 23.47 1.01
N ARG A 2 -1.44 24.00 0.78
CA ARG A 2 -0.20 23.22 0.85
C ARG A 2 0.07 22.62 2.22
N ARG A 3 -0.15 23.42 3.25
CA ARG A 3 0.12 22.97 4.60
C ARG A 3 -0.84 21.87 5.03
N TYR A 4 -2.10 22.04 4.67
CA TYR A 4 -3.10 21.03 4.97
C TYR A 4 -2.79 19.72 4.25
N ALA A 5 -2.45 19.80 2.97
CA ALA A 5 -2.14 18.61 2.19
C ALA A 5 -0.94 17.87 2.75
N ALA A 6 0.11 18.60 3.12
CA ALA A 6 1.31 17.98 3.67
C ALA A 6 1.01 17.28 5.00
N ALA A 7 0.22 17.91 5.85
CA ALA A 7 -0.15 17.32 7.13
C ALA A 7 -1.02 16.09 6.94
N PHE A 8 -1.95 16.16 5.99
CA PHE A 8 -2.84 15.04 5.69
C PHE A 8 -2.03 13.84 5.20
N VAL A 9 -1.08 14.07 4.30
CA VAL A 9 -0.25 13.00 3.78
C VAL A 9 0.53 12.33 4.91
N ARG A 10 1.19 13.12 5.74
CA ARG A 10 1.97 12.58 6.85
C ARG A 10 1.11 11.73 7.78
N GLU A 11 -0.06 12.23 8.12
CA GLU A 11 -0.93 11.53 9.04
C GLU A 11 -1.41 10.20 8.46
N LYS A 12 -1.84 10.22 7.19
CA LYS A 12 -2.36 9.00 6.59
C LYS A 12 -1.29 7.95 6.35
N LEU A 13 -0.08 8.37 6.04
CA LEU A 13 1.02 7.44 5.89
C LEU A 13 1.41 6.82 7.22
N ARG A 14 1.47 7.62 8.27
CA ARG A 14 1.91 7.14 9.58
C ARG A 14 0.84 6.39 10.35
N LEU A 15 -0.35 6.95 10.41
CA LEU A 15 -1.38 6.43 11.31
C LEU A 15 -2.33 5.46 10.64
N SER A 16 -2.62 5.68 9.38
CA SER A 16 -3.62 4.87 8.68
C SER A 16 -3.02 3.86 7.73
N GLY A 17 -1.75 3.96 7.43
CA GLY A 17 -1.11 3.03 6.51
C GLY A 17 -1.53 3.17 5.06
N TRP A 18 -2.10 4.32 4.69
CA TRP A 18 -2.56 4.53 3.33
C TRP A 18 -1.39 4.69 2.35
N GLY A 19 -1.60 4.26 1.12
CA GLY A 19 -0.67 4.51 0.03
C GLY A 19 -1.06 5.75 -0.75
N GLY A 20 -0.24 6.10 -1.74
CA GLY A 20 -0.41 7.33 -2.50
C GLY A 20 -1.74 7.48 -3.21
N TYR A 21 -2.23 6.41 -3.84
CA TYR A 21 -3.47 6.51 -4.59
C TYR A 21 -4.67 6.85 -3.71
N LYS A 22 -4.74 6.25 -2.54
CA LYS A 22 -5.85 6.51 -1.64
C LYS A 22 -5.80 7.92 -1.07
N ILE A 23 -4.59 8.37 -0.73
CA ILE A 23 -4.40 9.73 -0.23
C ILE A 23 -4.77 10.74 -1.31
N ARG A 24 -4.31 10.50 -2.54
CA ARG A 24 -4.61 11.38 -3.66
C ARG A 24 -6.11 11.51 -3.89
N ALA A 25 -6.80 10.38 -3.87
CA ALA A 25 -8.25 10.39 -4.08
C ALA A 25 -8.97 11.17 -2.99
N ALA A 26 -8.54 11.00 -1.74
CA ALA A 26 -9.16 11.69 -0.62
C ALA A 26 -8.95 13.20 -0.70
N LEU A 27 -7.73 13.63 -1.04
CA LEU A 27 -7.45 15.06 -1.17
C LEU A 27 -8.19 15.67 -2.34
N ALA A 28 -8.30 14.93 -3.44
CA ALA A 28 -9.04 15.41 -4.62
C ALA A 28 -10.51 15.62 -4.26
N ARG A 29 -11.09 14.72 -3.47
CA ARG A 29 -12.48 14.87 -3.05
C ARG A 29 -12.68 16.08 -2.15
N LYS A 30 -11.63 16.50 -1.46
CA LYS A 30 -11.70 17.70 -0.61
C LYS A 30 -11.45 18.97 -1.39
N GLY A 31 -11.28 18.86 -2.70
CA GLY A 31 -11.10 20.03 -3.55
C GLY A 31 -9.69 20.57 -3.59
N ILE A 32 -8.70 19.80 -3.15
CA ILE A 32 -7.30 20.21 -3.20
C ILE A 32 -6.81 20.09 -4.65
N ALA A 33 -6.11 21.12 -5.13
CA ALA A 33 -5.60 21.16 -6.49
C ALA A 33 -4.59 20.02 -6.72
N ARG A 34 -4.60 19.48 -7.94
CA ARG A 34 -3.72 18.37 -8.28
C ARG A 34 -2.25 18.70 -8.05
N ALA A 35 -1.84 19.90 -8.41
CA ALA A 35 -0.44 20.31 -8.21
C ALA A 35 -0.05 20.29 -6.74
N THR A 36 -0.96 20.71 -5.88
CA THR A 36 -0.71 20.71 -4.44
C THR A 36 -0.62 19.28 -3.91
N ILE A 37 -1.47 18.39 -4.41
CA ILE A 37 -1.44 16.99 -4.03
C ILE A 37 -0.11 16.36 -4.46
N ASP A 38 0.29 16.62 -5.72
CA ASP A 38 1.54 16.08 -6.26
C ASP A 38 2.73 16.53 -5.43
N GLU A 39 2.75 17.81 -5.06
CA GLU A 39 3.83 18.33 -4.25
C GLU A 39 3.89 17.68 -2.87
N ALA A 40 2.73 17.51 -2.24
CA ALA A 40 2.68 16.89 -0.92
C ALA A 40 3.12 15.43 -0.97
N LEU A 41 2.70 14.70 -1.99
CA LEU A 41 3.09 13.30 -2.12
C LEU A 41 4.56 13.14 -2.52
N ALA A 42 5.10 14.10 -3.25
CA ALA A 42 6.50 14.05 -3.65
C ALA A 42 7.44 14.14 -2.45
N GLN A 43 6.98 14.72 -1.36
CA GLN A 43 7.78 14.82 -0.15
C GLN A 43 7.77 13.54 0.68
N ALA A 44 6.92 12.59 0.31
CA ALA A 44 6.86 11.32 1.03
C ALA A 44 8.08 10.47 0.71
N ASP A 45 8.60 9.82 1.72
CA ASP A 45 9.78 8.96 1.57
C ASP A 45 9.37 7.61 0.97
N GLY A 46 9.79 7.36 -0.26
CA GLY A 46 9.44 6.12 -0.97
C GLY A 46 9.87 4.85 -0.24
N PRO A 47 11.15 4.74 0.17
CA PRO A 47 11.58 3.57 0.94
C PRO A 47 10.79 3.38 2.23
N GLN A 48 10.45 4.47 2.90
CA GLN A 48 9.68 4.37 4.12
C GLN A 48 8.25 3.91 3.85
N MET A 49 7.67 4.36 2.75
CA MET A 49 6.35 3.91 2.34
C MET A 49 6.34 2.42 2.03
N ALA A 50 7.37 1.95 1.35
CA ALA A 50 7.49 0.53 1.03
C ALA A 50 7.61 -0.31 2.31
N GLU A 51 8.35 0.20 3.28
CA GLU A 51 8.50 -0.49 4.56
C GLU A 51 7.18 -0.56 5.31
N ARG A 52 6.41 0.50 5.27
CA ARG A 52 5.11 0.52 5.92
C ARG A 52 4.12 -0.44 5.25
N LEU A 53 4.20 -0.54 3.93
CA LEU A 53 3.37 -1.52 3.23
C LEU A 53 3.75 -2.93 3.65
N ARG A 54 5.05 -3.22 3.70
CA ARG A 54 5.53 -4.52 4.12
C ARG A 54 5.02 -4.86 5.52
N GLU A 55 5.10 -3.91 6.43
CA GLU A 55 4.65 -4.09 7.79
C GLU A 55 3.15 -4.37 7.86
N ALA A 56 2.38 -3.60 7.08
CA ALA A 56 0.93 -3.77 7.03
C ALA A 56 0.56 -5.15 6.48
N LEU A 57 1.22 -5.58 5.42
CA LEU A 57 0.94 -6.90 4.84
C LEU A 57 1.39 -8.02 5.78
N ARG A 58 2.49 -7.82 6.48
CA ARG A 58 2.95 -8.82 7.44
C ARG A 58 1.94 -9.03 8.56
N ARG A 59 1.40 -7.93 9.08
CA ARG A 59 0.37 -8.03 10.11
C ARG A 59 -0.91 -8.67 9.58
N LYS A 60 -1.28 -8.32 8.35
CA LYS A 60 -2.47 -8.91 7.75
C LYS A 60 -2.32 -10.41 7.57
N ALA A 61 -1.12 -10.84 7.19
CA ALA A 61 -0.84 -12.26 6.98
C ALA A 61 -1.08 -13.09 8.24
N ARG A 62 -0.93 -12.49 9.40
CA ARG A 62 -1.13 -13.20 10.66
C ARG A 62 -2.59 -13.42 11.00
N THR A 63 -3.48 -12.61 10.43
CA THR A 63 -4.89 -12.67 10.78
C THR A 63 -5.76 -13.24 9.69
N VAL A 64 -5.26 -13.27 8.46
CA VAL A 64 -6.05 -13.74 7.35
C VAL A 64 -6.03 -15.26 7.29
N ARG A 65 -7.16 -15.84 6.95
CA ARG A 65 -7.24 -17.28 6.79
C ARG A 65 -6.97 -17.67 5.35
N TYR A 66 -6.21 -18.73 5.16
CA TYR A 66 -5.89 -19.19 3.81
C TYR A 66 -5.58 -20.67 3.85
N ALA A 67 -5.87 -21.35 2.74
CA ALA A 67 -5.58 -22.75 2.58
C ALA A 67 -4.27 -22.99 1.84
N THR A 68 -3.94 -22.10 0.91
CA THR A 68 -2.73 -22.25 0.09
C THR A 68 -1.93 -20.94 0.09
N THR A 69 -0.66 -21.06 -0.25
CA THR A 69 0.20 -19.88 -0.40
C THR A 69 -0.35 -18.93 -1.45
N TYR A 70 -0.89 -19.48 -2.52
CA TYR A 70 -1.50 -18.66 -3.56
C TYR A 70 -2.65 -17.82 -3.01
N GLU A 71 -3.48 -18.43 -2.20
CA GLU A 71 -4.62 -17.73 -1.61
C GLU A 71 -4.14 -16.63 -0.67
N LEU A 72 -3.12 -16.90 0.14
CA LEU A 72 -2.54 -15.90 1.01
C LEU A 72 -2.04 -14.73 0.21
N LYS A 73 -1.27 -14.99 -0.84
CA LYS A 73 -0.71 -13.95 -1.68
C LYS A 73 -1.81 -13.09 -2.31
N THR A 74 -2.86 -13.73 -2.80
CA THR A 74 -3.98 -13.03 -3.41
C THR A 74 -4.65 -12.09 -2.41
N LYS A 75 -4.85 -12.57 -1.19
CA LYS A 75 -5.47 -11.75 -0.15
C LYS A 75 -4.60 -10.58 0.26
N LEU A 76 -3.29 -10.79 0.32
CA LEU A 76 -2.36 -9.71 0.65
C LEU A 76 -2.36 -8.65 -0.45
N ILE A 77 -2.40 -9.08 -1.71
CA ILE A 77 -2.44 -8.15 -2.83
C ILE A 77 -3.70 -7.29 -2.77
N ARG A 78 -4.84 -7.92 -2.53
CA ARG A 78 -6.09 -7.18 -2.41
C ARG A 78 -6.02 -6.14 -1.31
N TYR A 79 -5.47 -6.55 -0.17
CA TYR A 79 -5.38 -5.66 0.97
C TYR A 79 -4.48 -4.46 0.66
N GLY A 80 -3.31 -4.72 0.05
CA GLY A 80 -2.39 -3.64 -0.33
C GLY A 80 -3.00 -2.66 -1.30
N LEU A 81 -3.76 -3.17 -2.26
CA LEU A 81 -4.45 -2.30 -3.21
C LEU A 81 -5.51 -1.46 -2.52
N SER A 82 -6.21 -2.04 -1.54
CA SER A 82 -7.23 -1.29 -0.81
C SER A 82 -6.62 -0.19 0.03
N LEU A 83 -5.36 -0.32 0.42
CA LEU A 83 -4.65 0.72 1.14
C LEU A 83 -4.19 1.85 0.22
N GLY A 84 -4.26 1.65 -1.09
CA GLY A 84 -3.93 2.69 -2.04
C GLY A 84 -2.53 2.65 -2.61
N TYR A 85 -1.86 1.50 -2.53
CA TYR A 85 -0.55 1.32 -3.16
C TYR A 85 -0.72 0.80 -4.58
N ASP A 86 0.29 1.03 -5.42
CA ASP A 86 0.22 0.57 -6.79
C ASP A 86 0.44 -0.93 -6.88
N TYR A 87 -0.11 -1.52 -7.93
CA TYR A 87 -0.08 -2.96 -8.10
C TYR A 87 1.33 -3.55 -8.10
N ALA A 88 2.25 -2.91 -8.83
CA ALA A 88 3.61 -3.42 -8.91
C ALA A 88 4.28 -3.51 -7.55
N THR A 89 4.15 -2.46 -6.75
CA THR A 89 4.72 -2.43 -5.41
C THR A 89 4.07 -3.46 -4.50
N VAL A 90 2.74 -3.56 -4.58
CA VAL A 90 2.01 -4.53 -3.76
C VAL A 90 2.39 -5.95 -4.14
N LEU A 91 2.48 -6.23 -5.43
CA LEU A 91 2.85 -7.55 -5.91
C LEU A 91 4.24 -7.95 -5.42
N GLU A 92 5.19 -7.04 -5.57
CA GLU A 92 6.56 -7.30 -5.13
C GLU A 92 6.61 -7.57 -3.63
N THR A 93 5.93 -6.74 -2.85
CA THR A 93 5.92 -6.87 -1.40
C THR A 93 5.25 -8.17 -0.97
N ALA A 94 4.09 -8.48 -1.53
CA ALA A 94 3.38 -9.69 -1.19
C ALA A 94 4.20 -10.93 -1.57
N SER A 95 4.87 -10.88 -2.71
CA SER A 95 5.71 -11.99 -3.13
C SER A 95 6.88 -12.23 -2.19
N SER A 96 7.45 -11.16 -1.64
CA SER A 96 8.57 -11.29 -0.73
C SER A 96 8.15 -11.81 0.64
N LEU A 97 6.89 -11.67 0.99
CA LEU A 97 6.38 -12.11 2.29
C LEU A 97 5.78 -13.50 2.27
N THR A 98 5.46 -14.02 1.10
CA THR A 98 4.94 -15.38 1.01
C THR A 98 6.12 -16.32 0.81
N PRO A 99 6.03 -17.53 1.36
CA PRO A 99 7.12 -18.49 1.16
C PRO A 99 7.31 -18.74 -0.33
N ASP A 100 8.50 -19.12 -0.68
CA ASP A 100 8.82 -19.45 -2.04
C ASP A 100 7.75 -20.32 -2.59
N SER A 101 7.19 -19.85 -3.65
CA SER A 101 6.14 -20.57 -4.27
C SER A 101 6.64 -21.95 -4.56
N ASP A 102 5.89 -22.86 -4.11
CA ASP A 102 5.95 -24.20 -4.57
C ASP A 102 6.09 -24.09 -6.08
N PRO A 103 6.99 -24.84 -6.70
CA PRO A 103 7.10 -24.80 -8.16
C PRO A 103 5.78 -25.00 -8.86
N CYS A 104 4.87 -25.66 -8.23
CA CYS A 104 3.53 -25.86 -8.80
C CYS A 104 2.76 -24.57 -8.94
N ASP A 105 3.01 -23.60 -8.06
CA ASP A 105 2.31 -22.33 -8.11
C ASP A 105 2.69 -21.53 -9.35
N ASP A 106 3.87 -21.75 -9.86
CA ASP A 106 4.36 -21.02 -11.02
C ASP A 106 3.79 -21.53 -12.32
N PHE A 107 3.21 -22.68 -12.31
CA PHE A 107 2.65 -23.30 -13.52
C PHE A 107 1.16 -23.03 -13.67
N PHE A 108 0.58 -22.49 -12.67
CA PHE A 108 -0.86 -22.26 -12.64
C PHE A 108 -1.19 -20.84 -12.23
#